data_37a49098891bb6dde5dc64c949411e40
#
_entry.id   37a49098891bb6dde5dc64c949411e40
#
_cell.length_a   1.000
_cell.length_b   1.000
_cell.length_c   1.000
_cell.angle_alpha   90.00
_cell.angle_beta   90.00
_cell.angle_gamma   90.00
#
_symmetry.space_group_name_H-M   'P 1'
#
loop_
_entity.id
_entity.type
_entity.pdbx_description
1 polymer ?
#
loop_
_entity_poly.entity_id
_entity_poly.type
_entity_poly.pdbx_seq_one_letter_code
_entity_poly.pdbx_strand_id
1 'polypeptide(L)'
;ENNGSAPEKPSDDGQGAGESDGNAQQMPGEMTQASALLTINDESVIKVQDLDNNTTDGNLSDITEGTMIQITFDEEGNITEITVSQGMAGGQPGGQPGGTASGVDSYDAVTEYAEDTEVDGESYSSTGTDENAIFVSNGATATLKNITVDRTSSDSTGGDNSSFYGVGAAVLTTDGTAYVKNADITTNAAGGAGVFAYGDGIVYIADSDISTEKDTSGGIHAAGGGTLY
;
A
#
# COMPACT_ATOMS: atom_id res chain seq x y z
N GLU A 1 -14.26 5.46 -66.43
CA GLU A 1 -14.75 6.85 -66.22
C GLU A 1 -15.81 6.84 -65.16
N ASN A 2 -15.44 7.03 -63.94
CA ASN A 2 -16.34 7.63 -62.96
C ASN A 2 -15.52 8.26 -61.80
N ASN A 3 -15.54 9.57 -61.86
CA ASN A 3 -14.89 10.46 -60.93
C ASN A 3 -15.80 10.63 -59.72
N GLY A 4 -15.42 10.14 -58.58
CA GLY A 4 -16.14 10.28 -57.32
C GLY A 4 -15.34 11.12 -56.32
N SER A 5 -15.65 12.41 -56.25
CA SER A 5 -15.08 13.40 -55.33
C SER A 5 -15.46 13.08 -53.91
N ALA A 6 -14.51 13.26 -52.97
CA ALA A 6 -14.72 13.20 -51.54
C ALA A 6 -15.57 14.40 -51.06
N PRO A 7 -16.40 14.22 -50.01
CA PRO A 7 -17.16 15.33 -49.47
C PRO A 7 -16.31 16.24 -48.56
N GLU A 8 -16.54 17.55 -48.75
CA GLU A 8 -15.93 18.64 -47.99
C GLU A 8 -16.38 18.70 -46.53
N LYS A 9 -15.47 19.13 -45.69
CA LYS A 9 -15.64 19.42 -44.25
C LYS A 9 -16.43 20.74 -44.09
N PRO A 10 -17.45 20.82 -43.21
CA PRO A 10 -18.12 22.08 -42.92
C PRO A 10 -17.21 23.02 -42.12
N SER A 11 -17.19 24.28 -42.52
CA SER A 11 -16.55 25.40 -41.83
C SER A 11 -17.35 25.77 -40.59
N ASP A 12 -16.64 25.95 -39.50
CA ASP A 12 -17.13 26.45 -38.20
C ASP A 12 -17.00 27.99 -38.17
N ASP A 13 -18.14 28.66 -38.09
CA ASP A 13 -18.25 30.05 -37.72
C ASP A 13 -19.29 30.19 -36.60
N GLY A 14 -18.80 30.44 -35.37
CA GLY A 14 -19.73 30.71 -34.25
C GLY A 14 -19.01 31.07 -32.96
N GLN A 15 -18.76 32.35 -32.75
CA GLN A 15 -18.31 32.96 -31.51
C GLN A 15 -19.29 32.66 -30.35
N GLY A 16 -18.77 32.24 -29.23
CA GLY A 16 -19.44 32.18 -27.96
C GLY A 16 -18.42 32.25 -26.82
N ALA A 17 -18.16 33.46 -26.33
CA ALA A 17 -17.40 33.68 -25.12
C ALA A 17 -18.17 33.13 -23.91
N GLY A 18 -17.63 32.14 -23.23
CA GLY A 18 -18.05 31.66 -21.92
C GLY A 18 -16.81 31.50 -21.06
N GLU A 19 -16.57 32.50 -20.21
CA GLU A 19 -15.60 32.36 -19.12
C GLU A 19 -16.09 31.24 -18.20
N SER A 20 -15.43 30.12 -18.20
CA SER A 20 -15.56 29.09 -17.18
C SER A 20 -14.27 29.12 -16.36
N ASP A 21 -14.41 29.62 -15.14
CA ASP A 21 -13.41 29.49 -14.08
C ASP A 21 -13.03 28.01 -13.93
N GLY A 22 -12.00 27.60 -14.64
CA GLY A 22 -11.40 26.28 -14.50
C GLY A 22 -10.58 26.23 -13.21
N ASN A 23 -11.22 25.78 -12.16
CA ASN A 23 -10.50 25.27 -11.00
C ASN A 23 -9.72 24.00 -11.46
N ALA A 24 -8.52 24.22 -11.96
CA ALA A 24 -7.57 23.14 -12.21
C ALA A 24 -7.24 22.54 -10.83
N GLN A 25 -7.84 21.39 -10.52
CA GLN A 25 -7.36 20.57 -9.42
C GLN A 25 -5.91 20.21 -9.74
N GLN A 26 -5.02 20.85 -9.01
CA GLN A 26 -3.60 20.53 -8.98
C GLN A 26 -3.52 19.07 -8.50
N MET A 27 -3.05 18.17 -9.37
CA MET A 27 -2.64 16.83 -8.96
C MET A 27 -1.67 16.98 -7.79
N PRO A 28 -1.80 16.16 -6.73
CA PRO A 28 -0.78 16.14 -5.66
C PRO A 28 0.57 15.83 -6.32
N GLY A 29 1.52 16.77 -6.20
CA GLY A 29 2.87 16.56 -6.69
C GLY A 29 3.52 15.36 -6.01
N GLU A 30 4.42 14.69 -6.71
CA GLU A 30 5.31 13.67 -6.15
C GLU A 30 5.81 14.09 -4.76
N MET A 31 5.48 13.30 -3.74
CA MET A 31 6.03 13.51 -2.42
C MET A 31 7.51 13.15 -2.45
N THR A 32 8.34 14.17 -2.52
CA THR A 32 9.78 14.01 -2.34
C THR A 32 10.02 13.76 -0.86
N GLN A 33 10.58 12.62 -0.49
CA GLN A 33 11.09 12.43 0.87
C GLN A 33 12.20 13.46 1.13
N ALA A 34 11.95 14.38 2.03
CA ALA A 34 12.93 15.34 2.51
C ALA A 34 13.30 14.96 3.95
N SER A 35 14.59 14.86 4.22
CA SER A 35 15.09 14.75 5.58
C SER A 35 15.52 16.13 6.07
N ALA A 36 15.08 16.51 7.27
CA ALA A 36 15.49 17.74 7.93
C ALA A 36 16.03 17.42 9.32
N LEU A 37 17.12 18.08 9.72
CA LEU A 37 17.60 18.04 11.09
C LEU A 37 16.90 19.14 11.87
N LEU A 38 16.10 18.78 12.87
CA LEU A 38 15.43 19.70 13.77
C LEU A 38 16.15 19.70 15.13
N THR A 39 16.42 20.88 15.67
CA THR A 39 17.00 21.02 17.01
C THR A 39 15.90 21.45 17.97
N ILE A 40 15.61 20.62 18.96
CA ILE A 40 14.64 20.90 20.02
C ILE A 40 15.43 21.42 21.22
N ASN A 41 15.31 22.71 21.52
CA ASN A 41 16.02 23.35 22.63
C ASN A 41 15.22 23.35 23.94
N ASP A 42 13.91 23.14 23.87
CA ASP A 42 12.99 23.15 25.00
C ASP A 42 11.97 22.00 24.83
N GLU A 43 12.02 20.99 25.69
CA GLU A 43 11.10 19.86 25.65
C GLU A 43 9.66 20.23 26.03
N SER A 44 9.44 21.40 26.65
CA SER A 44 8.09 21.87 27.00
C SER A 44 7.18 22.11 25.79
N VAL A 45 7.75 22.20 24.59
CA VAL A 45 7.00 22.30 23.33
C VAL A 45 6.44 20.97 22.85
N ILE A 46 6.84 19.84 23.47
CA ILE A 46 6.37 18.51 23.09
C ILE A 46 5.06 18.21 23.78
N LYS A 47 4.06 17.84 22.99
CA LYS A 47 2.74 17.40 23.44
C LYS A 47 2.46 16.02 22.89
N VAL A 48 1.80 15.18 23.68
CA VAL A 48 1.30 13.87 23.26
C VAL A 48 -0.20 13.95 23.13
N GLN A 49 -0.73 13.61 21.94
CA GLN A 49 -2.16 13.58 21.66
C GLN A 49 -2.66 12.15 21.69
N ASP A 50 -3.69 11.89 22.48
CA ASP A 50 -4.37 10.59 22.52
C ASP A 50 -5.42 10.43 21.40
N LEU A 51 -6.05 9.25 21.34
CA LEU A 51 -7.06 8.92 20.34
C LEU A 51 -8.34 9.77 20.45
N ASP A 52 -8.58 10.39 21.60
CA ASP A 52 -9.73 11.26 21.88
C ASP A 52 -9.40 12.74 21.60
N ASN A 53 -8.23 13.02 21.00
CA ASN A 53 -7.68 14.36 20.74
C ASN A 53 -7.35 15.17 22.00
N ASN A 54 -7.19 14.55 23.17
CA ASN A 54 -6.69 15.25 24.32
C ASN A 54 -5.16 15.32 24.25
N THR A 55 -4.60 16.47 24.62
CA THR A 55 -3.16 16.69 24.64
C THR A 55 -2.62 16.75 26.06
N THR A 56 -1.50 16.10 26.30
CA THR A 56 -0.73 16.13 27.55
C THR A 56 0.70 16.52 27.26
N ASP A 57 1.44 16.99 28.30
CA ASP A 57 2.86 17.28 28.14
C ASP A 57 3.63 16.01 27.83
N GLY A 58 4.48 16.07 26.81
CA GLY A 58 5.35 14.99 26.36
C GLY A 58 6.83 15.30 26.58
N ASN A 59 7.69 14.40 26.15
CA ASN A 59 9.14 14.52 26.20
C ASN A 59 9.79 13.85 24.97
N LEU A 60 11.10 13.99 24.80
CA LEU A 60 11.81 13.44 23.63
C LEU A 60 11.68 11.92 23.47
N SER A 61 11.46 11.15 24.54
CA SER A 61 11.27 9.70 24.45
C SER A 61 9.93 9.29 23.84
N ASP A 62 8.99 10.22 23.72
CA ASP A 62 7.71 9.99 23.05
C ASP A 62 7.83 10.11 21.52
N ILE A 63 8.94 10.66 21.03
CA ILE A 63 9.26 10.75 19.60
C ILE A 63 10.13 9.56 19.24
N THR A 64 9.55 8.53 18.65
CA THR A 64 10.25 7.33 18.20
C THR A 64 10.20 7.21 16.68
N GLU A 65 11.06 6.39 16.10
CA GLU A 65 11.04 6.12 14.67
C GLU A 65 9.68 5.58 14.24
N GLY A 66 9.14 6.13 13.15
CA GLY A 66 7.80 5.80 12.66
C GLY A 66 6.65 6.55 13.35
N THR A 67 6.92 7.38 14.36
CA THR A 67 5.89 8.19 15.00
C THR A 67 5.49 9.37 14.12
N MET A 68 4.19 9.61 13.97
CA MET A 68 3.69 10.79 13.29
C MET A 68 3.77 12.00 14.22
N ILE A 69 4.44 13.05 13.77
CA ILE A 69 4.55 14.31 14.50
C ILE A 69 4.05 15.47 13.64
N GLN A 70 3.39 16.43 14.29
CA GLN A 70 3.05 17.72 13.71
C GLN A 70 3.92 18.79 14.38
N ILE A 71 4.57 19.65 13.58
CA ILE A 71 5.44 20.70 14.09
C ILE A 71 4.88 22.05 13.70
N THR A 72 4.71 22.92 14.69
CA THR A 72 4.27 24.31 14.51
C THR A 72 5.43 25.24 14.72
N PHE A 73 5.57 26.22 13.83
CA PHE A 73 6.61 27.25 13.88
C PHE A 73 5.99 28.63 14.08
N ASP A 74 6.71 29.54 14.72
CA ASP A 74 6.39 30.96 14.74
C ASP A 74 6.80 31.68 13.44
N GLU A 75 6.52 32.98 13.34
CA GLU A 75 6.89 33.82 12.19
C GLU A 75 8.42 33.96 12.01
N GLU A 76 9.20 33.70 13.07
CA GLU A 76 10.67 33.72 13.07
C GLU A 76 11.29 32.35 12.78
N GLY A 77 10.47 31.29 12.63
CA GLY A 77 10.90 29.93 12.30
C GLY A 77 11.32 29.08 13.52
N ASN A 78 10.99 29.51 14.74
CA ASN A 78 11.24 28.72 15.94
C ASN A 78 10.11 27.70 16.13
N ILE A 79 10.43 26.53 16.65
CA ILE A 79 9.45 25.49 17.00
C ILE A 79 8.66 25.98 18.23
N THR A 80 7.34 26.07 18.08
CA THR A 80 6.43 26.46 19.17
C THR A 80 5.68 25.27 19.76
N GLU A 81 5.45 24.22 18.96
CA GLU A 81 4.79 23.01 19.41
C GLU A 81 5.20 21.81 18.54
N ILE A 82 5.36 20.67 19.18
CA ILE A 82 5.51 19.36 18.53
C ILE A 82 4.42 18.47 19.10
N THR A 83 3.41 18.15 18.30
CA THR A 83 2.36 17.22 18.69
C THR A 83 2.72 15.82 18.22
N VAL A 84 2.88 14.91 19.18
CA VAL A 84 3.11 13.48 18.94
C VAL A 84 1.77 12.76 19.02
N SER A 85 1.31 12.16 17.92
CA SER A 85 0.04 11.42 17.90
C SER A 85 0.26 9.99 18.37
N GLN A 86 -0.31 9.64 19.54
CA GLN A 86 -0.35 8.24 19.99
C GLN A 86 -1.49 7.51 19.28
N GLY A 87 -1.15 6.60 18.39
CA GLY A 87 -2.14 5.75 17.73
C GLY A 87 -2.02 5.59 16.24
N MET A 88 -1.00 6.19 15.61
CA MET A 88 -0.69 5.96 14.20
C MET A 88 0.80 5.70 14.00
N ALA A 89 1.31 4.63 14.56
CA ALA A 89 2.56 4.06 14.06
C ALA A 89 2.26 3.50 12.66
N GLY A 90 2.69 4.19 11.62
CA GLY A 90 2.68 3.68 10.25
C GLY A 90 1.54 4.12 9.32
N GLY A 91 0.87 5.24 9.56
CA GLY A 91 -0.11 5.79 8.61
C GLY A 91 0.52 6.70 7.57
N GLN A 92 0.51 6.30 6.31
CA GLN A 92 0.95 7.09 5.15
C GLN A 92 0.08 8.37 4.99
N PRO A 93 0.66 9.54 4.67
CA PRO A 93 -0.13 10.76 4.45
C PRO A 93 -0.91 10.65 3.13
N GLY A 94 -2.21 10.58 3.20
CA GLY A 94 -3.10 10.56 2.04
C GLY A 94 -4.46 9.91 2.28
N GLY A 95 -4.78 9.46 3.48
CA GLY A 95 -6.08 8.88 3.82
C GLY A 95 -7.16 9.94 3.97
N GLN A 96 -8.26 9.78 3.23
CA GLN A 96 -9.51 10.52 3.36
C GLN A 96 -10.07 10.36 4.79
N PRO A 97 -10.65 11.41 5.43
CA PRO A 97 -11.16 11.29 6.78
C PRO A 97 -12.41 10.40 6.80
N GLY A 98 -12.33 9.27 7.48
CA GLY A 98 -13.49 8.42 7.73
C GLY A 98 -13.21 6.92 7.70
N GLY A 99 -12.33 6.42 8.56
CA GLY A 99 -12.17 5.00 8.80
C GLY A 99 -10.97 4.77 9.70
N THR A 100 -11.20 4.24 10.88
CA THR A 100 -10.15 3.69 11.73
C THR A 100 -9.51 2.53 10.97
N ALA A 101 -8.38 2.75 10.30
CA ALA A 101 -7.56 1.67 9.82
C ALA A 101 -6.92 1.00 11.03
N SER A 102 -7.61 0.04 11.62
CA SER A 102 -6.98 -0.95 12.49
C SER A 102 -6.02 -1.73 11.60
N GLY A 103 -4.74 -1.76 11.94
CA GLY A 103 -3.80 -2.66 11.30
C GLY A 103 -4.33 -4.10 11.38
N VAL A 104 -3.86 -4.95 10.47
CA VAL A 104 -4.22 -6.36 10.47
C VAL A 104 -3.47 -7.02 11.63
N ASP A 105 -4.21 -7.54 12.62
CA ASP A 105 -3.64 -8.20 13.81
C ASP A 105 -3.06 -9.60 13.48
N SER A 106 -3.59 -10.25 12.45
CA SER A 106 -3.16 -11.58 12.00
C SER A 106 -3.60 -11.82 10.56
N TYR A 107 -2.91 -12.71 9.88
CA TYR A 107 -3.26 -13.19 8.54
C TYR A 107 -3.75 -14.62 8.59
N ASP A 108 -4.83 -14.90 7.86
CA ASP A 108 -5.25 -16.27 7.59
C ASP A 108 -4.56 -16.74 6.30
N ALA A 109 -3.93 -17.90 6.36
CA ALA A 109 -3.24 -18.47 5.20
C ALA A 109 -3.38 -19.98 5.16
N VAL A 110 -3.51 -20.55 3.94
CA VAL A 110 -3.50 -22.01 3.76
C VAL A 110 -2.15 -22.60 4.11
N THR A 111 -1.07 -21.90 3.71
CA THR A 111 0.30 -22.33 3.98
C THR A 111 1.10 -21.15 4.50
N GLU A 112 1.66 -21.32 5.70
CA GLU A 112 2.58 -20.35 6.30
C GLU A 112 4.00 -20.93 6.33
N TYR A 113 4.95 -20.11 5.88
CA TYR A 113 6.38 -20.38 5.98
C TYR A 113 6.99 -19.41 6.99
N ALA A 114 7.08 -19.86 8.23
CA ALA A 114 7.69 -19.15 9.36
C ALA A 114 9.13 -19.61 9.65
N GLU A 115 9.67 -20.51 8.82
CA GLU A 115 11.04 -21.03 8.86
C GLU A 115 11.58 -21.14 7.42
N ASP A 116 12.90 -21.09 7.28
CA ASP A 116 13.55 -21.20 5.97
C ASP A 116 13.11 -22.45 5.22
N THR A 117 12.62 -22.27 4.00
CA THR A 117 12.01 -23.35 3.23
C THR A 117 12.37 -23.25 1.76
N GLU A 118 12.57 -24.39 1.11
CA GLU A 118 12.70 -24.48 -0.35
C GLU A 118 11.65 -25.48 -0.89
N VAL A 119 10.85 -25.04 -1.85
CA VAL A 119 9.86 -25.86 -2.54
C VAL A 119 10.04 -25.77 -4.05
N ASP A 120 9.77 -26.86 -4.74
CA ASP A 120 9.89 -26.95 -6.19
C ASP A 120 8.77 -27.81 -6.76
N GLY A 121 7.95 -27.25 -7.63
CA GLY A 121 6.86 -27.96 -8.31
C GLY A 121 5.58 -28.14 -7.48
N GLU A 122 5.41 -27.40 -6.39
CA GLU A 122 4.22 -27.50 -5.51
C GLU A 122 3.05 -26.69 -6.08
N SER A 123 1.83 -27.10 -5.68
CA SER A 123 0.59 -26.41 -6.03
C SER A 123 -0.17 -26.00 -4.76
N TYR A 124 -0.63 -24.75 -4.75
CA TYR A 124 -1.36 -24.16 -3.63
C TYR A 124 -2.74 -23.69 -4.10
N SER A 125 -3.76 -23.94 -3.28
CA SER A 125 -5.11 -23.46 -3.54
C SER A 125 -5.70 -22.86 -2.27
N SER A 126 -6.26 -21.66 -2.37
CA SER A 126 -6.94 -20.97 -1.29
C SER A 126 -8.32 -20.55 -1.73
N THR A 127 -9.34 -20.88 -0.93
CA THR A 127 -10.75 -20.55 -1.22
C THR A 127 -11.45 -19.84 -0.06
N GLY A 128 -10.77 -19.60 1.05
CA GLY A 128 -11.32 -18.92 2.21
C GLY A 128 -11.57 -17.41 1.96
N THR A 129 -12.40 -16.83 2.81
CA THR A 129 -12.65 -15.37 2.81
C THR A 129 -11.41 -14.66 3.29
N ASP A 130 -10.90 -13.71 2.49
CA ASP A 130 -9.74 -12.87 2.84
C ASP A 130 -8.48 -13.66 3.24
N GLU A 131 -8.38 -14.93 2.82
CA GLU A 131 -7.31 -15.87 3.11
C GLU A 131 -6.18 -15.76 2.09
N ASN A 132 -4.93 -15.78 2.54
CA ASN A 132 -3.76 -15.88 1.69
C ASN A 132 -3.49 -17.35 1.29
N ALA A 133 -3.00 -17.62 0.07
CA ALA A 133 -2.62 -18.98 -0.27
C ALA A 133 -1.25 -19.36 0.33
N ILE A 134 -0.30 -18.43 0.28
CA ILE A 134 1.03 -18.56 0.88
C ILE A 134 1.33 -17.30 1.71
N PHE A 135 1.82 -17.50 2.93
CA PHE A 135 2.27 -16.44 3.81
C PHE A 135 3.70 -16.71 4.29
N VAL A 136 4.62 -15.77 4.06
CA VAL A 136 6.01 -15.84 4.53
C VAL A 136 6.20 -14.84 5.66
N SER A 137 6.56 -15.34 6.84
CA SER A 137 6.58 -14.59 8.09
C SER A 137 7.80 -14.91 8.95
N ASN A 138 7.91 -14.26 10.09
CA ASN A 138 8.87 -14.57 11.17
C ASN A 138 10.35 -14.56 10.71
N GLY A 139 10.69 -13.66 9.77
CA GLY A 139 12.05 -13.55 9.25
C GLY A 139 12.49 -14.70 8.32
N ALA A 140 11.58 -15.62 7.98
CA ALA A 140 11.89 -16.79 7.16
C ALA A 140 12.29 -16.41 5.73
N THR A 141 13.14 -17.26 5.13
CA THR A 141 13.45 -17.22 3.71
C THR A 141 12.74 -18.38 3.00
N ALA A 142 11.75 -18.06 2.15
CA ALA A 142 11.04 -19.04 1.33
C ALA A 142 11.53 -18.98 -0.11
N THR A 143 12.05 -20.09 -0.64
CA THR A 143 12.42 -20.23 -2.05
C THR A 143 11.38 -21.07 -2.76
N LEU A 144 10.55 -20.41 -3.59
CA LEU A 144 9.37 -20.98 -4.25
C LEU A 144 9.63 -21.09 -5.74
N LYS A 145 9.85 -22.32 -6.24
CA LYS A 145 10.19 -22.56 -7.66
C LYS A 145 9.13 -23.43 -8.34
N ASN A 146 8.84 -23.10 -9.59
CA ASN A 146 7.93 -23.90 -10.43
C ASN A 146 6.57 -24.16 -9.75
N ILE A 147 6.08 -23.18 -8.98
CA ILE A 147 4.84 -23.31 -8.20
C ILE A 147 3.64 -22.90 -9.02
N THR A 148 2.48 -23.48 -8.69
CA THR A 148 1.18 -23.02 -9.17
C THR A 148 0.36 -22.56 -7.97
N VAL A 149 -0.22 -21.36 -8.05
CA VAL A 149 -1.06 -20.81 -6.98
C VAL A 149 -2.41 -20.41 -7.55
N ASP A 150 -3.48 -20.97 -7.00
CA ASP A 150 -4.86 -20.64 -7.35
C ASP A 150 -5.56 -20.05 -6.11
N ARG A 151 -5.84 -18.76 -6.17
CA ARG A 151 -6.55 -18.02 -5.12
C ARG A 151 -7.93 -17.62 -5.61
N THR A 152 -8.98 -18.33 -5.17
CA THR A 152 -10.36 -18.10 -5.61
C THR A 152 -11.28 -17.91 -4.40
N SER A 153 -12.08 -16.82 -4.37
CA SER A 153 -13.09 -16.61 -3.34
C SER A 153 -14.24 -15.76 -3.86
N SER A 154 -15.47 -16.18 -3.56
CA SER A 154 -16.67 -15.37 -3.81
C SER A 154 -16.98 -14.40 -2.69
N ASP A 155 -16.44 -14.63 -1.49
CA ASP A 155 -16.82 -13.97 -0.25
C ASP A 155 -15.75 -12.99 0.27
N SER A 156 -14.58 -12.96 -0.38
CA SER A 156 -13.53 -11.98 -0.06
C SER A 156 -14.01 -10.55 -0.31
N THR A 157 -13.69 -9.68 0.61
CA THR A 157 -14.23 -8.31 0.65
C THR A 157 -13.36 -7.29 -0.04
N GLY A 158 -12.05 -7.54 -0.15
CA GLY A 158 -11.09 -6.56 -0.68
C GLY A 158 -10.98 -5.34 0.23
N GLY A 159 -10.85 -4.15 -0.38
CA GLY A 159 -10.80 -2.88 0.34
C GLY A 159 -9.42 -2.58 0.93
N ASP A 160 -9.41 -1.79 2.02
CA ASP A 160 -8.19 -1.23 2.60
C ASP A 160 -7.24 -2.31 3.14
N ASN A 161 -7.78 -3.35 3.80
CA ASN A 161 -6.96 -4.44 4.32
C ASN A 161 -6.21 -5.20 3.23
N SER A 162 -6.86 -5.43 2.10
CA SER A 162 -6.22 -6.06 0.95
C SER A 162 -5.24 -5.11 0.25
N SER A 163 -5.63 -3.84 0.05
CA SER A 163 -4.84 -2.87 -0.71
C SER A 163 -3.58 -2.40 0.02
N PHE A 164 -3.64 -2.30 1.35
CA PHE A 164 -2.54 -1.73 2.14
C PHE A 164 -1.76 -2.76 2.96
N TYR A 165 -2.36 -3.90 3.27
CA TYR A 165 -1.74 -4.91 4.14
C TYR A 165 -1.59 -6.28 3.48
N GLY A 166 -2.15 -6.50 2.28
CA GLY A 166 -1.99 -7.73 1.52
C GLY A 166 -2.89 -8.88 1.98
N VAL A 167 -3.96 -8.58 2.73
CA VAL A 167 -4.96 -9.58 3.11
C VAL A 167 -5.61 -10.17 1.86
N GLY A 168 -5.64 -11.50 1.74
CA GLY A 168 -6.22 -12.21 0.62
C GLY A 168 -5.33 -12.33 -0.61
N ALA A 169 -4.08 -11.87 -0.58
CA ALA A 169 -3.12 -12.07 -1.67
C ALA A 169 -2.78 -13.55 -1.86
N ALA A 170 -2.43 -13.94 -3.10
CA ALA A 170 -1.99 -15.32 -3.35
C ALA A 170 -0.65 -15.61 -2.64
N VAL A 171 0.31 -14.69 -2.72
CA VAL A 171 1.56 -14.78 -1.96
C VAL A 171 1.76 -13.50 -1.19
N LEU A 172 1.85 -13.57 0.14
CA LEU A 172 2.12 -12.47 1.05
C LEU A 172 3.44 -12.69 1.78
N THR A 173 4.25 -11.62 1.90
CA THR A 173 5.46 -11.62 2.72
C THR A 173 5.46 -10.35 3.59
N THR A 174 5.57 -10.47 4.92
CA THR A 174 5.47 -9.31 5.84
C THR A 174 6.78 -8.93 6.53
N ASP A 175 7.57 -9.90 6.95
CA ASP A 175 8.83 -9.72 7.70
C ASP A 175 9.90 -10.76 7.33
N GLY A 176 9.67 -11.48 6.22
CA GLY A 176 10.60 -12.48 5.68
C GLY A 176 11.06 -12.12 4.26
N THR A 177 11.64 -13.10 3.59
CA THR A 177 12.07 -12.98 2.19
C THR A 177 11.50 -14.12 1.35
N ALA A 178 10.77 -13.79 0.27
CA ALA A 178 10.31 -14.76 -0.70
C ALA A 178 11.09 -14.64 -2.02
N TYR A 179 11.64 -15.75 -2.51
CA TYR A 179 12.19 -15.88 -3.86
C TYR A 179 11.21 -16.69 -4.70
N VAL A 180 10.46 -16.04 -5.58
CA VAL A 180 9.45 -16.64 -6.44
C VAL A 180 9.98 -16.73 -7.86
N LYS A 181 10.04 -17.94 -8.42
CA LYS A 181 10.56 -18.15 -9.77
C LYS A 181 9.78 -19.20 -10.55
N ASN A 182 9.49 -18.92 -11.83
CA ASN A 182 8.70 -19.77 -12.70
C ASN A 182 7.35 -20.15 -12.06
N ALA A 183 6.66 -19.17 -11.50
CA ALA A 183 5.36 -19.37 -10.85
C ALA A 183 4.23 -19.06 -11.84
N ASP A 184 3.15 -19.83 -11.74
CA ASP A 184 1.86 -19.55 -12.38
C ASP A 184 0.86 -19.22 -11.27
N ILE A 185 0.48 -17.94 -11.19
CA ILE A 185 -0.35 -17.40 -10.10
C ILE A 185 -1.65 -16.86 -10.68
N THR A 186 -2.77 -17.46 -10.29
CA THR A 186 -4.09 -16.97 -10.66
C THR A 186 -4.87 -16.53 -9.44
N THR A 187 -5.57 -15.38 -9.53
CA THR A 187 -6.48 -14.94 -8.49
C THR A 187 -7.83 -14.55 -9.05
N ASN A 188 -8.90 -15.00 -8.41
CA ASN A 188 -10.27 -14.65 -8.66
C ASN A 188 -10.99 -14.39 -7.33
N ALA A 189 -10.49 -13.40 -6.59
CA ALA A 189 -11.00 -12.96 -5.30
C ALA A 189 -10.86 -11.44 -5.18
N ALA A 190 -11.84 -10.76 -4.61
CA ALA A 190 -11.70 -9.34 -4.31
C ALA A 190 -10.52 -9.13 -3.35
N GLY A 191 -9.62 -8.19 -3.67
CA GLY A 191 -8.38 -7.98 -2.93
C GLY A 191 -7.30 -9.05 -3.14
N GLY A 192 -7.54 -10.03 -4.01
CA GLY A 192 -6.62 -11.11 -4.32
C GLY A 192 -5.43 -10.64 -5.17
N ALA A 193 -4.50 -9.89 -4.58
CA ALA A 193 -3.24 -9.58 -5.25
C ALA A 193 -2.46 -10.87 -5.56
N GLY A 194 -1.72 -10.89 -6.67
CA GLY A 194 -0.89 -12.05 -7.01
C GLY A 194 0.26 -12.20 -6.01
N VAL A 195 1.06 -11.15 -5.85
CA VAL A 195 2.17 -11.12 -4.89
C VAL A 195 2.16 -9.80 -4.13
N PHE A 196 2.35 -9.86 -2.82
CA PHE A 196 2.34 -8.69 -1.95
C PHE A 196 3.52 -8.70 -0.96
N ALA A 197 4.31 -7.63 -0.95
CA ALA A 197 5.31 -7.36 0.08
C ALA A 197 4.79 -6.26 1.01
N TYR A 198 4.76 -6.51 2.31
CA TYR A 198 4.31 -5.56 3.33
C TYR A 198 5.31 -5.47 4.48
N GLY A 199 5.41 -4.30 5.11
CA GLY A 199 6.27 -4.10 6.27
C GLY A 199 7.75 -4.28 5.93
N ASP A 200 8.40 -5.19 6.63
CA ASP A 200 9.80 -5.57 6.37
C ASP A 200 9.93 -6.70 5.34
N GLY A 201 8.82 -7.11 4.72
CA GLY A 201 8.78 -8.18 3.73
C GLY A 201 9.52 -7.84 2.44
N ILE A 202 10.29 -8.79 1.93
CA ILE A 202 11.04 -8.66 0.68
C ILE A 202 10.62 -9.77 -0.27
N VAL A 203 10.27 -9.42 -1.51
CA VAL A 203 9.96 -10.40 -2.54
C VAL A 203 10.84 -10.18 -3.77
N TYR A 204 11.48 -11.26 -4.22
CA TYR A 204 12.13 -11.37 -5.51
C TYR A 204 11.27 -12.25 -6.40
N ILE A 205 10.76 -11.69 -7.52
CA ILE A 205 9.95 -12.46 -8.46
C ILE A 205 10.53 -12.41 -9.88
N ALA A 206 10.64 -13.56 -10.52
CA ALA A 206 11.19 -13.68 -11.86
C ALA A 206 10.50 -14.78 -12.67
N ASP A 207 10.45 -14.61 -13.98
CA ASP A 207 10.00 -15.60 -14.95
C ASP A 207 8.62 -16.21 -14.61
N SER A 208 7.68 -15.38 -14.12
CA SER A 208 6.41 -15.82 -13.56
C SER A 208 5.23 -15.17 -14.28
N ASP A 209 4.13 -15.92 -14.43
CA ASP A 209 2.87 -15.44 -14.98
C ASP A 209 1.89 -15.17 -13.85
N ILE A 210 1.29 -13.97 -13.82
CA ILE A 210 0.31 -13.56 -12.81
C ILE A 210 -0.94 -13.05 -13.49
N SER A 211 -2.09 -13.64 -13.16
CA SER A 211 -3.40 -13.23 -13.66
C SER A 211 -4.36 -12.94 -12.50
N THR A 212 -4.98 -11.76 -12.48
CA THR A 212 -5.93 -11.34 -11.44
C THR A 212 -7.23 -10.84 -12.09
N GLU A 213 -8.41 -11.17 -11.52
CA GLU A 213 -9.71 -10.94 -12.17
C GLU A 213 -10.70 -10.07 -11.37
N LYS A 214 -10.51 -9.81 -10.09
CA LYS A 214 -11.49 -9.09 -9.26
C LYS A 214 -11.01 -7.70 -8.87
N ASP A 215 -11.94 -6.92 -8.33
CA ASP A 215 -11.65 -5.57 -7.83
C ASP A 215 -10.60 -5.58 -6.72
N THR A 216 -9.81 -4.53 -6.65
CA THR A 216 -8.72 -4.35 -5.68
C THR A 216 -7.66 -5.45 -5.72
N SER A 217 -7.59 -6.20 -6.84
CA SER A 217 -6.58 -7.23 -7.08
C SER A 217 -5.58 -6.74 -8.12
N GLY A 218 -4.33 -6.64 -7.75
CA GLY A 218 -3.23 -6.29 -8.67
C GLY A 218 -2.24 -7.44 -8.82
N GLY A 219 -1.44 -7.42 -9.89
CA GLY A 219 -0.45 -8.48 -10.12
C GLY A 219 0.60 -8.55 -9.02
N ILE A 220 1.31 -7.45 -8.80
CA ILE A 220 2.36 -7.33 -7.76
C ILE A 220 2.20 -6.02 -6.99
N HIS A 221 2.36 -6.07 -5.68
CA HIS A 221 2.21 -4.92 -4.78
C HIS A 221 3.32 -4.86 -3.74
N ALA A 222 3.69 -3.63 -3.37
CA ALA A 222 4.49 -3.37 -2.17
C ALA A 222 3.84 -2.22 -1.40
N ALA A 223 3.69 -2.38 -0.09
CA ALA A 223 3.12 -1.36 0.78
C ALA A 223 3.74 -1.40 2.19
N GLY A 224 3.54 -0.34 2.96
CA GLY A 224 3.95 -0.28 4.36
C GLY A 224 5.45 -0.47 4.64
N GLY A 225 6.31 -0.25 3.64
CA GLY A 225 7.75 -0.53 3.74
C GLY A 225 8.23 -1.76 2.96
N GLY A 226 7.32 -2.63 2.54
CA GLY A 226 7.65 -3.83 1.78
C GLY A 226 8.41 -3.55 0.48
N THR A 227 9.26 -4.48 0.07
CA THR A 227 10.14 -4.31 -1.08
C THR A 227 9.95 -5.42 -2.11
N LEU A 228 9.85 -5.04 -3.39
CA LEU A 228 9.73 -5.94 -4.53
C LEU A 228 10.88 -5.73 -5.52
N TYR A 229 11.42 -6.86 -6.01
CA TYR A 229 12.43 -6.90 -7.07
C TYR A 229 11.96 -7.78 -8.22
#